data_83a5844006088a1a35ca5fed2f5d1dd0
#
_entry.id   83a5844006088a1a35ca5fed2f5d1dd0
#
_cell.length_a   1.000
_cell.length_b   1.000
_cell.length_c   1.000
_cell.angle_alpha   90.00
_cell.angle_beta   90.00
_cell.angle_gamma   90.00
#
_symmetry.space_group_name_H-M   'P 1'
#
loop_
_entity.id
_entity.type
_entity.pdbx_description
1 polymer ?
#
loop_
_entity_poly.entity_id
_entity_poly.type
_entity_poly.pdbx_seq_one_letter_code
_entity_poly.pdbx_strand_id
1 'polypeptide(L)'
;GKAVDVPIKAGEMFLLPANTPHSPMRSENSVGLVIEKVRIGSNDTDGLMWFCDKCNNKLHETYFPLVNVEKDFQPRFKEFYSSEELRTCSNCSHVMETDPRFTD
;
A
#
# COMPACT_ATOMS: atom_id res chain seq x y z
N GLY A 1 -10.92 -1.71 -11.36
CA GLY A 1 -10.21 -0.49 -11.62
C GLY A 1 -8.81 -0.74 -12.14
N LYS A 2 -8.20 0.31 -12.57
CA LYS A 2 -6.81 0.32 -13.03
C LYS A 2 -5.97 1.23 -12.14
N ALA A 3 -4.69 0.91 -12.01
CA ALA A 3 -3.74 1.84 -11.42
C ALA A 3 -3.58 3.06 -12.33
N VAL A 4 -3.65 4.24 -11.72
CA VAL A 4 -3.49 5.52 -12.42
C VAL A 4 -2.42 6.31 -11.69
N ASP A 5 -1.43 6.80 -12.44
CA ASP A 5 -0.40 7.66 -11.87
C ASP A 5 -0.90 9.11 -11.80
N VAL A 6 -0.78 9.70 -10.62
CA VAL A 6 -1.13 11.11 -10.39
C VAL A 6 0.12 11.86 -9.99
N PRO A 7 0.80 12.55 -10.90
CA PRO A 7 1.98 13.34 -10.56
C PRO A 7 1.58 14.57 -9.77
N ILE A 8 2.30 14.83 -8.66
CA ILE A 8 2.13 16.03 -7.84
C ILE A 8 3.48 16.74 -7.86
N LYS A 9 3.55 17.84 -8.59
CA LYS A 9 4.76 18.64 -8.76
C LYS A 9 4.96 19.60 -7.61
N ALA A 10 6.16 20.14 -7.50
CA ALA A 10 6.46 21.15 -6.50
C ALA A 10 5.45 22.31 -6.56
N GLY A 11 4.93 22.71 -5.40
CA GLY A 11 3.92 23.76 -5.30
C GLY A 11 2.49 23.32 -5.56
N GLU A 12 2.27 22.05 -5.91
CA GLU A 12 0.95 21.50 -6.17
C GLU A 12 0.39 20.74 -4.97
N MET A 13 -0.93 20.65 -4.91
CA MET A 13 -1.66 19.86 -3.93
C MET A 13 -2.59 18.90 -4.65
N PHE A 14 -2.84 17.76 -4.02
CA PHE A 14 -3.80 16.77 -4.50
C PHE A 14 -4.73 16.38 -3.36
N LEU A 15 -6.03 16.43 -3.61
CA LEU A 15 -7.03 15.96 -2.67
C LEU A 15 -7.37 14.51 -2.99
N LEU A 16 -6.91 13.60 -2.14
CA LEU A 16 -7.23 12.19 -2.26
C LEU A 16 -8.59 11.92 -1.62
N PRO A 17 -9.57 11.43 -2.39
CA PRO A 17 -10.86 11.08 -1.80
C PRO A 17 -10.74 9.97 -0.75
N ALA A 18 -11.65 9.98 0.22
CA ALA A 18 -11.71 8.95 1.24
C ALA A 18 -11.89 7.56 0.61
N ASN A 19 -11.33 6.55 1.25
CA ASN A 19 -11.46 5.14 0.86
C ASN A 19 -10.95 4.83 -0.55
N THR A 20 -9.98 5.61 -1.03
CA THR A 20 -9.34 5.37 -2.32
C THR A 20 -8.04 4.60 -2.10
N PRO A 21 -7.90 3.39 -2.64
CA PRO A 21 -6.62 2.69 -2.61
C PRO A 21 -5.55 3.51 -3.33
N HIS A 22 -4.39 3.65 -2.69
CA HIS A 22 -3.31 4.49 -3.23
C HIS A 22 -1.96 4.00 -2.72
N SER A 23 -0.93 4.32 -3.47
CA SER A 23 0.44 4.03 -3.10
C SER A 23 1.28 5.31 -3.31
N PRO A 24 1.54 6.07 -2.25
CA PRO A 24 2.33 7.28 -2.39
C PRO A 24 3.79 6.94 -2.68
N MET A 25 4.31 7.51 -3.76
CA MET A 25 5.70 7.36 -4.16
C MET A 25 6.41 8.70 -4.02
N ARG A 26 7.64 8.65 -3.54
CA ARG A 26 8.43 9.86 -3.30
C ARG A 26 9.68 9.82 -4.14
N SER A 27 9.92 10.90 -4.89
CA SER A 27 11.16 11.05 -5.65
C SER A 27 12.34 11.32 -4.73
N GLU A 28 13.51 10.94 -5.16
CA GLU A 28 14.74 11.28 -4.46
C GLU A 28 14.85 12.80 -4.28
N ASN A 29 15.34 13.24 -3.14
CA ASN A 29 15.53 14.64 -2.77
C ASN A 29 14.23 15.47 -2.79
N SER A 30 13.09 14.84 -2.57
CA SER A 30 11.80 15.52 -2.49
C SER A 30 11.23 15.45 -1.07
N VAL A 31 10.45 16.50 -0.73
CA VAL A 31 9.72 16.58 0.53
C VAL A 31 8.24 16.77 0.22
N GLY A 32 7.40 16.00 0.87
CA GLY A 32 5.96 16.12 0.72
C GLY A 32 5.29 16.23 2.08
N LEU A 33 4.21 16.99 2.14
CA LEU A 33 3.38 17.12 3.33
C LEU A 33 2.06 16.38 3.11
N VAL A 34 1.73 15.50 4.04
CA VAL A 34 0.45 14.81 4.07
C VAL A 34 -0.38 15.36 5.23
N ILE A 35 -1.58 15.79 4.93
CA ILE A 35 -2.53 16.28 5.94
C ILE A 35 -3.70 15.31 5.97
N GLU A 36 -3.92 14.69 7.11
CA GLU A 36 -5.00 13.74 7.29
C GLU A 36 -5.75 13.96 8.61
N LYS A 37 -6.97 13.45 8.64
CA LYS A 37 -7.80 13.52 9.84
C LYS A 37 -7.18 12.73 10.99
N VAL A 38 -7.19 13.29 12.17
CA VAL A 38 -6.78 12.60 13.39
C VAL A 38 -7.76 11.47 13.71
N ARG A 39 -7.23 10.28 13.92
CA ARG A 39 -8.04 9.07 14.19
C ARG A 39 -7.78 8.45 15.56
N ILE A 40 -7.04 9.14 16.43
CA ILE A 40 -6.76 8.67 17.79
C ILE A 40 -8.09 8.51 18.54
N GLY A 41 -8.31 7.32 19.10
CA GLY A 41 -9.54 7.01 19.83
C GLY A 41 -10.73 6.61 18.94
N SER A 42 -10.55 6.58 17.61
CA SER A 42 -11.57 6.05 16.71
C SER A 42 -11.45 4.53 16.56
N ASN A 43 -12.50 3.92 16.00
CA ASN A 43 -12.48 2.50 15.63
C ASN A 43 -12.05 2.28 14.18
N ASP A 44 -11.55 3.33 13.51
CA ASP A 44 -11.10 3.24 12.13
C ASP A 44 -9.85 2.37 12.02
N THR A 45 -9.78 1.59 10.96
CA THR A 45 -8.62 0.76 10.66
C THR A 45 -7.97 1.24 9.38
N ASP A 46 -6.66 1.02 9.27
CA ASP A 46 -5.95 1.15 8.02
C ASP A 46 -5.97 -0.19 7.29
N GLY A 47 -5.84 -0.15 5.98
CA GLY A 47 -5.81 -1.34 5.16
C GLY A 47 -4.64 -1.33 4.21
N LEU A 48 -4.08 -2.50 3.94
CA LEU A 48 -3.10 -2.73 2.91
C LEU A 48 -3.67 -3.70 1.90
N MET A 49 -3.47 -3.41 0.63
CA MET A 49 -3.94 -4.24 -0.48
C MET A 49 -2.83 -4.43 -1.49
N TRP A 50 -2.76 -5.62 -2.06
CA TRP A 50 -1.82 -5.91 -3.15
C TRP A 50 -2.61 -6.40 -4.35
N PHE A 51 -2.22 -5.91 -5.52
CA PHE A 51 -2.85 -6.24 -6.79
C PHE A 51 -1.83 -6.84 -7.73
N CYS A 52 -2.26 -7.77 -8.56
CA CYS A 52 -1.41 -8.38 -9.57
C CYS A 52 -0.94 -7.33 -10.58
N ASP A 53 0.36 -7.24 -10.81
CA ASP A 53 0.93 -6.29 -11.76
C ASP A 53 0.68 -6.68 -13.22
N LYS A 54 0.16 -7.89 -13.47
CA LYS A 54 -0.20 -8.35 -14.82
C LYS A 54 -1.66 -8.12 -15.16
N CYS A 55 -2.58 -8.50 -14.27
CA CYS A 55 -4.01 -8.45 -14.56
C CYS A 55 -4.82 -7.60 -13.58
N ASN A 56 -4.17 -6.96 -12.59
CA ASN A 56 -4.79 -6.10 -11.58
C ASN A 56 -5.80 -6.81 -10.65
N ASN A 57 -5.81 -8.15 -10.63
CA ASN A 57 -6.60 -8.90 -9.67
C ASN A 57 -6.07 -8.68 -8.25
N LYS A 58 -6.96 -8.53 -7.27
CA LYS A 58 -6.53 -8.36 -5.88
C LYS A 58 -5.96 -9.68 -5.34
N LEU A 59 -4.74 -9.63 -4.82
CA LEU A 59 -4.03 -10.80 -4.30
C LEU A 59 -4.27 -11.00 -2.82
N HIS A 60 -4.18 -9.94 -2.06
CA HIS A 60 -4.24 -9.99 -0.60
C HIS A 60 -4.69 -8.65 -0.04
N GLU A 61 -5.37 -8.68 1.08
CA GLU A 61 -5.69 -7.47 1.84
C GLU A 61 -5.66 -7.80 3.33
N THR A 62 -5.29 -6.80 4.13
CA THR A 62 -5.26 -6.90 5.59
C THR A 62 -5.64 -5.57 6.19
N TYR A 63 -6.34 -5.61 7.32
CA TYR A 63 -6.80 -4.41 8.03
C TYR A 63 -6.35 -4.47 9.48
N PHE A 64 -5.98 -3.32 10.02
CA PHE A 64 -5.45 -3.24 11.38
C PHE A 64 -5.60 -1.82 11.92
N PRO A 65 -5.71 -1.64 13.24
CA PRO A 65 -5.61 -0.30 13.83
C PRO A 65 -4.17 0.21 13.73
N LEU A 66 -3.98 1.37 13.11
CA LEU A 66 -2.66 1.97 12.97
C LEU A 66 -2.33 2.82 14.20
N VAL A 67 -1.34 2.39 14.95
CA VAL A 67 -0.84 3.10 16.12
C VAL A 67 0.60 3.57 15.89
N ASN A 68 1.41 2.71 15.28
CA ASN A 68 2.82 3.00 15.00
C ASN A 68 3.17 2.49 13.62
N VAL A 69 3.58 3.39 12.72
CA VAL A 69 3.85 3.09 11.32
C VAL A 69 4.88 1.97 11.16
N GLU A 70 6.00 2.06 11.87
CA GLU A 70 7.06 1.05 11.74
C GLU A 70 6.63 -0.32 12.25
N LYS A 71 5.99 -0.37 13.40
CA LYS A 71 5.61 -1.62 14.04
C LYS A 71 4.41 -2.29 13.39
N ASP A 72 3.48 -1.51 12.85
CA ASP A 72 2.23 -2.04 12.35
C ASP A 72 2.28 -2.41 10.86
N PHE A 73 3.05 -1.68 10.05
CA PHE A 73 3.19 -2.01 8.63
C PHE A 73 4.17 -3.15 8.36
N GLN A 74 5.32 -3.16 9.00
CA GLN A 74 6.38 -4.12 8.74
C GLN A 74 5.93 -5.59 8.77
N PRO A 75 5.18 -6.06 9.79
CA PRO A 75 4.74 -7.45 9.81
C PRO A 75 3.82 -7.82 8.65
N ARG A 76 2.99 -6.88 8.18
CA ARG A 76 2.07 -7.10 7.07
C ARG A 76 2.80 -7.22 5.75
N PHE A 77 3.80 -6.37 5.52
CA PHE A 77 4.68 -6.48 4.36
C PHE A 77 5.45 -7.80 4.37
N LYS A 78 6.00 -8.18 5.50
CA LYS A 78 6.70 -9.46 5.66
C LYS A 78 5.79 -10.64 5.35
N GLU A 79 4.59 -10.66 5.88
CA GLU A 79 3.61 -11.71 5.63
C GLU A 79 3.36 -11.91 4.13
N PHE A 80 3.11 -10.83 3.42
CA PHE A 80 2.84 -10.90 1.99
C PHE A 80 4.07 -11.33 1.19
N TYR A 81 5.19 -10.64 1.37
CA TYR A 81 6.37 -10.86 0.53
C TYR A 81 7.09 -12.18 0.82
N SER A 82 6.96 -12.74 2.00
CA SER A 82 7.53 -14.05 2.32
C SER A 82 6.66 -15.24 1.90
N SER A 83 5.42 -15.01 1.47
CA SER A 83 4.49 -16.06 1.06
C SER A 83 4.32 -16.07 -0.46
N GLU A 84 4.84 -17.11 -1.11
CA GLU A 84 4.62 -17.30 -2.54
C GLU A 84 3.15 -17.49 -2.85
N GLU A 85 2.41 -18.17 -1.97
CA GLU A 85 0.97 -18.36 -2.13
C GLU A 85 0.22 -17.04 -2.20
N LEU A 86 0.51 -16.10 -1.28
CA LEU A 86 -0.13 -14.78 -1.30
C LEU A 86 0.25 -13.96 -2.52
N ARG A 87 1.47 -14.14 -3.03
CA ARG A 87 1.97 -13.43 -4.22
C ARG A 87 1.48 -14.04 -5.53
N THR A 88 0.88 -15.23 -5.50
CA THR A 88 0.41 -15.92 -6.70
C THR A 88 -1.01 -15.49 -7.05
N CYS A 89 -1.19 -14.99 -8.26
CA CYS A 89 -2.48 -14.54 -8.73
C CYS A 89 -3.40 -15.71 -9.06
N SER A 90 -4.58 -15.74 -8.44
CA SER A 90 -5.58 -16.77 -8.70
C SER A 90 -6.25 -16.62 -10.06
N ASN A 91 -6.13 -15.47 -10.69
CA ASN A 91 -6.74 -15.20 -11.99
C ASN A 91 -5.82 -15.53 -13.17
N CYS A 92 -4.55 -15.09 -13.15
CA CYS A 92 -3.63 -15.29 -14.27
C CYS A 92 -2.42 -16.15 -13.92
N SER A 93 -2.32 -16.66 -12.70
CA SER A 93 -1.23 -17.51 -12.19
C SER A 93 0.14 -16.82 -12.11
N HIS A 94 0.21 -15.51 -12.37
CA HIS A 94 1.44 -14.75 -12.21
C HIS A 94 1.87 -14.73 -10.75
N VAL A 95 3.14 -14.92 -10.48
CA VAL A 95 3.73 -14.81 -9.15
C VAL A 95 4.46 -13.46 -9.06
N MET A 96 4.00 -12.59 -8.19
CA MET A 96 4.63 -11.30 -7.95
C MET A 96 6.02 -11.49 -7.35
N GLU A 97 6.95 -10.65 -7.73
CA GLU A 97 8.31 -10.68 -7.18
C GLU A 97 8.28 -10.35 -5.68
N THR A 98 9.17 -10.97 -4.96
CA THR A 98 9.37 -10.66 -3.55
C THR A 98 10.17 -9.36 -3.40
N ASP A 99 10.06 -8.73 -2.24
CA ASP A 99 10.83 -7.53 -1.93
C ASP A 99 11.84 -7.87 -0.83
N PRO A 100 13.15 -7.80 -1.11
CA PRO A 100 14.18 -8.17 -0.15
C PRO A 100 14.19 -7.31 1.12
N ARG A 101 13.58 -6.13 1.09
CA ARG A 101 13.44 -5.30 2.30
C ARG A 101 12.53 -5.92 3.34
N PHE A 102 11.64 -6.84 2.93
CA PHE A 102 10.63 -7.45 3.80
C PHE A 102 10.75 -8.98 3.87
N THR A 103 11.81 -9.55 3.31
CA THR A 103 12.14 -10.97 3.43
C THR A 103 13.46 -11.12 4.14
N ASP A 104 13.55 -12.10 4.99
CA ASP A 104 14.79 -12.38 5.74
C ASP A 104 15.73 -13.27 4.96
#